data_25e49f82b6cac4fe35cb1e6c522b75ae
#
_entry.id   25e49f82b6cac4fe35cb1e6c522b75ae
#
_cell.length_a   1.000
_cell.length_b   1.000
_cell.length_c   1.000
_cell.angle_alpha   90.00
_cell.angle_beta   90.00
_cell.angle_gamma   90.00
#
_symmetry.space_group_name_H-M   'P 1'
#
loop_
_entity.id
_entity.type
_entity.pdbx_description
1 polymer ?
#
loop_
_entity_poly.entity_id
_entity_poly.type
_entity_poly.pdbx_seq_one_letter_code
_entity_poly.pdbx_strand_id
1 'polypeptide(L)'
;MGNPVSELQQLTNKSIIELFSVELKADVHYTKSAKTATYSQSGDTITITLTSHGFSAGLILSLDFTSGNGIDGVYTIQTVATNTFTVRGTTEQSTSGAVSFNVNATITDETVFLFHSGVNLTNNNDIVWQSNTYARMPCEADGFAYSGKGKLPRPTLTFSNILGTITTILQKVNQTTAFSDLTGAKVIRRRTLSRFLDAVNFPSSINPYGTPDPSSELPQEIYFIERKVTENRDIVQFELVSTFDLIGIGAPKKLVTRADFPLVGTLQNF
;
A
#
# COMPACT_ATOMS: atom_id res chain seq x y z
N MET A 1 -21.92 2.67 9.72
CA MET A 1 -20.46 2.44 9.53
C MET A 1 -20.02 1.47 10.63
N GLY A 2 -19.48 0.32 10.24
CA GLY A 2 -18.91 -0.63 11.19
C GLY A 2 -17.56 -0.12 11.70
N ASN A 3 -17.37 -0.13 13.02
CA ASN A 3 -16.06 0.18 13.57
C ASN A 3 -15.32 -1.15 13.79
N PRO A 4 -14.20 -1.44 13.10
CA PRO A 4 -13.48 -2.70 13.25
C PRO A 4 -13.01 -2.94 14.69
N VAL A 5 -12.72 -1.90 15.45
CA VAL A 5 -12.31 -2.03 16.86
C VAL A 5 -13.47 -2.51 17.73
N SER A 6 -14.69 -2.04 17.51
CA SER A 6 -15.86 -2.49 18.28
C SER A 6 -16.24 -3.95 17.97
N GLU A 7 -16.00 -4.39 16.73
CA GLU A 7 -16.24 -5.77 16.33
C GLU A 7 -15.22 -6.74 16.97
N LEU A 8 -13.98 -6.33 17.17
CA LEU A 8 -12.97 -7.14 17.86
C LEU A 8 -13.30 -7.37 19.35
N GLN A 9 -14.17 -6.56 19.92
CA GLN A 9 -14.63 -6.70 21.33
C GLN A 9 -15.83 -7.65 21.49
N GLN A 10 -16.38 -8.17 20.40
CA GLN A 10 -17.52 -9.09 20.44
C GLN A 10 -17.05 -10.52 20.77
N LEU A 11 -17.92 -11.30 21.42
CA LEU A 11 -17.66 -12.70 21.80
C LEU A 11 -17.45 -13.64 20.60
N THR A 12 -17.94 -13.26 19.41
CA THR A 12 -17.76 -14.01 18.16
C THR A 12 -17.09 -13.13 17.12
N ASN A 13 -15.75 -13.07 17.18
CA ASN A 13 -14.97 -12.31 16.20
C ASN A 13 -14.94 -13.01 14.85
N LYS A 14 -15.04 -12.23 13.78
CA LYS A 14 -14.75 -12.69 12.44
C LYS A 14 -13.24 -12.72 12.23
N SER A 15 -12.80 -13.56 11.28
CA SER A 15 -11.38 -13.67 10.96
C SER A 15 -10.80 -12.31 10.57
N ILE A 16 -9.63 -11.98 11.14
CA ILE A 16 -8.83 -10.84 10.70
C ILE A 16 -8.17 -11.24 9.38
N ILE A 17 -8.29 -10.37 8.41
CA ILE A 17 -7.66 -10.51 7.10
C ILE A 17 -6.50 -9.54 7.05
N GLU A 18 -5.32 -10.04 6.73
CA GLU A 18 -4.10 -9.24 6.53
C GLU A 18 -3.81 -9.12 5.05
N LEU A 19 -3.67 -7.88 4.61
CA LEU A 19 -3.42 -7.49 3.24
C LEU A 19 -2.14 -6.67 3.18
N PHE A 20 -1.31 -6.93 2.20
CA PHE A 20 -0.04 -6.25 2.01
C PHE A 20 0.00 -5.57 0.66
N SER A 21 0.57 -4.37 0.61
CA SER A 21 0.99 -3.74 -0.64
C SER A 21 2.48 -3.42 -0.59
N VAL A 22 3.17 -3.67 -1.67
CA VAL A 22 4.56 -3.24 -1.89
C VAL A 22 4.54 -2.22 -3.01
N GLU A 23 4.87 -0.98 -2.68
CA GLU A 23 4.96 0.12 -3.64
C GLU A 23 6.43 0.36 -4.01
N LEU A 24 6.74 0.26 -5.29
CA LEU A 24 8.08 0.51 -5.81
C LEU A 24 8.41 1.99 -5.74
N LYS A 25 9.66 2.32 -5.43
CA LYS A 25 10.15 3.68 -5.42
C LYS A 25 10.59 4.11 -6.82
N ALA A 26 9.97 5.18 -7.31
CA ALA A 26 10.34 5.79 -8.58
C ALA A 26 11.82 6.24 -8.61
N ASP A 27 12.46 6.19 -9.77
CA ASP A 27 13.86 6.51 -10.03
C ASP A 27 14.89 5.66 -9.25
N VAL A 28 14.41 4.66 -8.52
CA VAL A 28 15.23 3.63 -7.86
C VAL A 28 14.90 2.25 -8.42
N HIS A 29 13.62 1.89 -8.38
CA HIS A 29 13.17 0.56 -8.80
C HIS A 29 12.67 0.54 -10.24
N TYR A 30 12.25 1.68 -10.78
CA TYR A 30 11.82 1.84 -12.17
C TYR A 30 12.06 3.27 -12.64
N THR A 31 12.23 3.44 -13.94
CA THR A 31 12.28 4.76 -14.56
C THR A 31 10.87 5.34 -14.60
N LYS A 32 10.65 6.42 -13.85
CA LYS A 32 9.32 7.04 -13.79
C LYS A 32 8.97 7.82 -15.04
N SER A 33 7.69 7.78 -15.38
CA SER A 33 7.03 8.77 -16.23
C SER A 33 5.95 9.43 -15.39
N ALA A 34 6.21 10.65 -14.93
CA ALA A 34 5.21 11.43 -14.21
C ALA A 34 4.06 11.79 -15.12
N LYS A 35 2.84 11.59 -14.66
CA LYS A 35 1.60 11.95 -15.36
C LYS A 35 0.79 12.87 -14.48
N THR A 36 0.19 13.88 -15.13
CA THR A 36 -0.82 14.74 -14.53
C THR A 36 -2.10 14.62 -15.36
N ALA A 37 -3.22 14.54 -14.69
CA ALA A 37 -4.52 14.35 -15.30
C ALA A 37 -5.58 15.14 -14.55
N THR A 38 -6.78 15.23 -15.11
CA THR A 38 -7.95 15.71 -14.39
C THR A 38 -8.82 14.53 -13.99
N TYR A 39 -9.56 14.70 -12.91
CA TYR A 39 -10.53 13.70 -12.48
C TYR A 39 -11.88 14.31 -12.17
N SER A 40 -12.91 13.48 -12.27
CA SER A 40 -14.23 13.73 -11.71
C SER A 40 -14.74 12.49 -11.01
N GLN A 41 -15.29 12.66 -9.82
CA GLN A 41 -15.89 11.59 -9.04
C GLN A 41 -17.39 11.83 -8.93
N SER A 42 -18.17 10.79 -9.18
CA SER A 42 -19.62 10.73 -8.96
C SER A 42 -19.96 9.43 -8.27
N GLY A 43 -20.47 9.53 -7.04
CA GLY A 43 -20.60 8.37 -6.17
C GLY A 43 -19.24 7.77 -5.82
N ASP A 44 -19.08 6.48 -6.01
CA ASP A 44 -17.82 5.75 -5.80
C ASP A 44 -16.96 5.64 -7.08
N THR A 45 -17.43 6.13 -8.22
CA THR A 45 -16.71 6.04 -9.48
C THR A 45 -15.89 7.30 -9.72
N ILE A 46 -14.58 7.14 -9.84
CA ILE A 46 -13.63 8.20 -10.20
C ILE A 46 -13.24 8.00 -11.67
N THR A 47 -13.58 8.97 -12.51
CA THR A 47 -13.17 9.02 -13.92
C THR A 47 -11.97 9.92 -14.06
N ILE A 48 -10.86 9.40 -14.57
CA ILE A 48 -9.63 10.14 -14.80
C ILE A 48 -9.47 10.37 -16.31
N THR A 49 -9.23 11.62 -16.70
CA THR A 49 -9.05 12.03 -18.10
C THR A 49 -7.58 12.28 -18.36
N LEU A 50 -7.00 11.45 -19.23
CA LEU A 50 -5.61 11.53 -19.69
C LEU A 50 -5.55 11.06 -21.14
N THR A 51 -5.21 11.97 -22.05
CA THR A 51 -5.19 11.71 -23.49
C THR A 51 -4.19 10.60 -23.84
N SER A 52 -4.66 9.62 -24.64
CA SER A 52 -3.84 8.52 -25.19
C SER A 52 -2.98 7.82 -24.15
N HIS A 53 -3.55 7.49 -22.99
CA HIS A 53 -2.80 6.97 -21.87
C HIS A 53 -2.24 5.55 -22.07
N GLY A 54 -2.87 4.73 -22.93
CA GLY A 54 -2.38 3.38 -23.26
C GLY A 54 -2.46 2.36 -22.13
N PHE A 55 -3.19 2.64 -21.05
CA PHE A 55 -3.32 1.72 -19.90
C PHE A 55 -4.29 0.59 -20.20
N SER A 56 -4.19 -0.47 -19.42
CA SER A 56 -5.09 -1.63 -19.45
C SER A 56 -5.90 -1.69 -18.14
N ALA A 57 -7.08 -2.29 -18.21
CA ALA A 57 -7.83 -2.62 -17.00
C ALA A 57 -7.04 -3.61 -16.15
N GLY A 58 -7.14 -3.49 -14.83
CA GLY A 58 -6.35 -4.26 -13.88
C GLY A 58 -5.01 -3.63 -13.49
N LEU A 59 -4.51 -2.60 -14.22
CA LEU A 59 -3.29 -1.90 -13.82
C LEU A 59 -3.52 -1.18 -12.47
N ILE A 60 -2.54 -1.27 -11.58
CA ILE A 60 -2.58 -0.67 -10.25
C ILE A 60 -1.75 0.60 -10.25
N LEU A 61 -2.34 1.70 -9.78
CA LEU A 61 -1.72 3.02 -9.72
C LEU A 61 -1.81 3.58 -8.30
N SER A 62 -0.76 4.26 -7.86
CA SER A 62 -0.80 5.13 -6.68
C SER A 62 -1.16 6.54 -7.16
N LEU A 63 -2.35 7.01 -6.79
CA LEU A 63 -2.90 8.31 -7.19
C LEU A 63 -2.74 9.32 -6.06
N ASP A 64 -2.28 10.53 -6.41
CA ASP A 64 -2.14 11.70 -5.55
C ASP A 64 -3.06 12.81 -6.10
N PHE A 65 -4.15 13.08 -5.39
CA PHE A 65 -5.14 14.08 -5.79
C PHE A 65 -4.70 15.48 -5.33
N THR A 66 -4.10 16.21 -6.23
CA THR A 66 -3.47 17.51 -5.97
C THR A 66 -4.47 18.67 -5.80
N SER A 67 -5.74 18.47 -6.18
CA SER A 67 -6.83 19.41 -5.93
C SER A 67 -8.18 18.69 -5.87
N GLY A 68 -9.18 19.35 -5.29
CA GLY A 68 -10.48 18.73 -5.00
C GLY A 68 -10.42 17.94 -3.69
N ASN A 69 -11.38 17.02 -3.49
CA ASN A 69 -11.51 16.20 -2.28
C ASN A 69 -11.23 14.71 -2.56
N GLY A 70 -10.51 14.40 -3.65
CA GLY A 70 -10.08 13.02 -3.92
C GLY A 70 -9.21 12.48 -2.79
N ILE A 71 -9.30 11.20 -2.53
CA ILE A 71 -8.53 10.54 -1.46
C ILE A 71 -7.32 9.86 -2.09
N ASP A 72 -6.12 10.22 -1.64
CA ASP A 72 -4.88 9.61 -2.09
C ASP A 72 -4.82 8.13 -1.73
N GLY A 73 -4.28 7.34 -2.63
CA GLY A 73 -4.19 5.91 -2.38
C GLY A 73 -3.81 5.08 -3.60
N VAL A 74 -3.90 3.78 -3.39
CA VAL A 74 -3.68 2.78 -4.43
C VAL A 74 -5.02 2.38 -5.03
N TYR A 75 -5.10 2.41 -6.35
CA TYR A 75 -6.30 2.16 -7.11
C TYR A 75 -6.04 1.20 -8.27
N THR A 76 -6.97 0.27 -8.50
CA THR A 76 -6.96 -0.60 -9.66
C THR A 76 -7.86 -0.01 -10.74
N ILE A 77 -7.35 0.09 -11.97
CA ILE A 77 -8.13 0.53 -13.13
C ILE A 77 -9.24 -0.49 -13.42
N GLN A 78 -10.48 -0.04 -13.42
CA GLN A 78 -11.65 -0.89 -13.66
C GLN A 78 -12.01 -0.95 -15.15
N THR A 79 -12.13 0.22 -15.77
CA THR A 79 -12.44 0.34 -17.21
C THR A 79 -11.51 1.32 -17.90
N VAL A 80 -11.31 1.13 -19.17
CA VAL A 80 -10.46 1.99 -20.01
C VAL A 80 -11.17 2.41 -21.28
N ALA A 81 -10.93 3.64 -21.70
CA ALA A 81 -11.23 4.18 -23.03
C ALA A 81 -9.98 4.91 -23.55
N THR A 82 -9.99 5.43 -24.76
CA THR A 82 -8.79 6.05 -25.38
C THR A 82 -8.17 7.16 -24.54
N ASN A 83 -9.02 7.99 -23.91
CA ASN A 83 -8.60 9.20 -23.20
C ASN A 83 -9.06 9.22 -21.74
N THR A 84 -9.72 8.17 -21.26
CA THR A 84 -10.23 8.11 -19.90
C THR A 84 -10.09 6.69 -19.34
N PHE A 85 -9.93 6.60 -18.05
CA PHE A 85 -10.05 5.35 -17.32
C PHE A 85 -10.79 5.59 -16.00
N THR A 86 -11.39 4.54 -15.46
CA THR A 86 -12.11 4.62 -14.19
C THR A 86 -11.43 3.80 -13.11
N VAL A 87 -11.50 4.32 -11.91
CA VAL A 87 -11.13 3.60 -10.69
C VAL A 87 -12.26 3.74 -9.67
N ARG A 88 -12.28 2.89 -8.67
CA ARG A 88 -13.32 2.93 -7.63
C ARG A 88 -12.80 3.60 -6.38
N GLY A 89 -13.47 4.66 -5.95
CA GLY A 89 -13.22 5.36 -4.70
C GLY A 89 -13.74 4.59 -3.48
N THR A 90 -13.15 4.83 -2.34
CA THR A 90 -13.53 4.23 -1.05
C THR A 90 -14.69 4.95 -0.38
N THR A 91 -15.02 6.15 -0.86
CA THR A 91 -16.10 7.00 -0.35
C THR A 91 -16.96 7.50 -1.50
N GLU A 92 -18.26 7.59 -1.26
CA GLU A 92 -19.19 8.21 -2.20
C GLU A 92 -19.14 9.73 -2.05
N GLN A 93 -18.79 10.42 -3.13
CA GLN A 93 -18.72 11.89 -3.15
C GLN A 93 -18.90 12.44 -4.57
N SER A 94 -19.14 13.74 -4.68
CA SER A 94 -19.12 14.46 -5.94
C SER A 94 -18.03 15.53 -5.87
N THR A 95 -16.94 15.30 -6.58
CA THR A 95 -15.78 16.19 -6.59
C THR A 95 -15.03 16.09 -7.90
N SER A 96 -14.23 17.10 -8.20
CA SER A 96 -13.35 17.10 -9.38
C SER A 96 -12.08 17.90 -9.09
N GLY A 97 -11.04 17.65 -9.86
CA GLY A 97 -9.78 18.35 -9.69
C GLY A 97 -8.66 17.76 -10.53
N ALA A 98 -7.44 17.98 -10.07
CA ALA A 98 -6.24 17.44 -10.66
C ALA A 98 -5.71 16.26 -9.86
N VAL A 99 -5.10 15.31 -10.55
CA VAL A 99 -4.46 14.14 -9.97
C VAL A 99 -3.08 13.95 -10.62
N SER A 100 -2.11 13.55 -9.81
CA SER A 100 -0.77 13.19 -10.27
C SER A 100 -0.46 11.73 -9.90
N PHE A 101 0.35 11.08 -10.72
CA PHE A 101 0.83 9.72 -10.45
C PHE A 101 2.05 9.40 -11.30
N ASN A 102 2.80 8.39 -10.88
CA ASN A 102 3.94 7.90 -11.63
C ASN A 102 3.59 6.56 -12.26
N VAL A 103 4.03 6.37 -13.49
CA VAL A 103 3.97 5.08 -14.17
C VAL A 103 5.37 4.67 -14.59
N ASN A 104 5.58 3.38 -14.80
CA ASN A 104 6.79 2.91 -15.45
C ASN A 104 6.85 3.46 -16.88
N ALA A 105 8.03 3.84 -17.35
CA ALA A 105 8.21 4.38 -18.70
C ALA A 105 7.78 3.39 -19.81
N THR A 106 7.81 2.09 -19.51
CA THR A 106 7.33 1.02 -20.40
C THR A 106 5.83 0.75 -20.28
N ILE A 107 5.13 1.35 -19.30
CA ILE A 107 3.68 1.27 -19.04
C ILE A 107 3.17 -0.16 -18.70
N THR A 108 3.89 -1.20 -19.08
CA THR A 108 3.47 -2.61 -18.93
C THR A 108 3.77 -3.23 -17.58
N ASP A 109 4.63 -2.62 -16.77
CA ASP A 109 5.06 -3.18 -15.51
C ASP A 109 4.34 -2.49 -14.33
N GLU A 110 3.77 -3.30 -13.45
CA GLU A 110 3.16 -2.83 -12.22
C GLU A 110 4.21 -2.18 -11.32
N THR A 111 3.83 -1.07 -10.69
CA THR A 111 4.64 -0.35 -9.70
C THR A 111 4.17 -0.60 -8.27
N VAL A 112 3.04 -1.29 -8.13
CA VAL A 112 2.43 -1.67 -6.86
C VAL A 112 2.03 -3.14 -6.93
N PHE A 113 2.43 -3.92 -5.96
CA PHE A 113 2.08 -5.34 -5.82
C PHE A 113 1.18 -5.51 -4.61
N LEU A 114 0.01 -6.13 -4.83
CA LEU A 114 -0.97 -6.42 -3.79
C LEU A 114 -1.03 -7.92 -3.53
N PHE A 115 -0.89 -8.33 -2.28
CA PHE A 115 -0.89 -9.75 -1.94
C PHE A 115 -1.42 -10.02 -0.53
N HIS A 116 -1.76 -11.28 -0.28
CA HIS A 116 -2.17 -11.81 1.01
C HIS A 116 -1.69 -13.25 1.21
N SER A 117 -1.59 -13.70 2.45
CA SER A 117 -1.17 -15.07 2.78
C SER A 117 -2.33 -16.02 3.03
N GLY A 118 -3.55 -15.52 3.12
CA GLY A 118 -4.75 -16.30 3.43
C GLY A 118 -5.21 -17.23 2.31
N VAL A 119 -6.35 -17.88 2.53
CA VAL A 119 -7.03 -18.74 1.56
C VAL A 119 -8.44 -18.22 1.35
N ASN A 120 -8.80 -17.97 0.10
CA ASN A 120 -10.18 -17.69 -0.31
C ASN A 120 -10.63 -18.75 -1.32
N LEU A 121 -11.51 -19.64 -0.91
CA LEU A 121 -11.98 -20.75 -1.74
C LEU A 121 -12.91 -20.32 -2.88
N THR A 122 -13.41 -19.10 -2.86
CA THR A 122 -14.42 -18.63 -3.80
C THR A 122 -13.82 -17.89 -5.00
N ASN A 123 -12.89 -17.00 -4.79
CA ASN A 123 -12.38 -16.10 -5.84
C ASN A 123 -10.97 -16.49 -6.28
N ASN A 124 -10.80 -17.68 -6.82
CA ASN A 124 -9.49 -18.22 -7.29
C ASN A 124 -8.37 -18.04 -6.25
N ASN A 125 -8.71 -18.10 -4.96
CA ASN A 125 -7.87 -17.81 -3.80
C ASN A 125 -7.46 -16.33 -3.63
N ASP A 126 -7.82 -15.41 -4.51
CA ASP A 126 -7.56 -13.99 -4.35
C ASP A 126 -8.56 -13.34 -3.41
N ILE A 127 -8.16 -12.24 -2.76
CA ILE A 127 -9.04 -11.43 -1.91
C ILE A 127 -9.23 -10.08 -2.58
N VAL A 128 -10.49 -9.67 -2.73
CA VAL A 128 -10.85 -8.33 -3.21
C VAL A 128 -11.20 -7.46 -2.00
N TRP A 129 -10.51 -6.36 -1.87
CA TRP A 129 -10.74 -5.35 -0.85
C TRP A 129 -10.67 -3.96 -1.45
N GLN A 130 -11.68 -3.14 -1.22
CA GLN A 130 -11.79 -1.80 -1.84
C GLN A 130 -11.68 -1.87 -3.37
N SER A 131 -12.24 -2.90 -3.98
CA SER A 131 -12.14 -3.22 -5.42
C SER A 131 -10.72 -3.48 -5.94
N ASN A 132 -9.72 -3.54 -5.07
CA ASN A 132 -8.38 -3.98 -5.40
C ASN A 132 -8.24 -5.48 -5.17
N THR A 133 -7.66 -6.18 -6.14
CA THR A 133 -7.43 -7.63 -6.03
C THR A 133 -6.06 -7.89 -5.41
N TYR A 134 -6.06 -8.53 -4.28
CA TYR A 134 -4.85 -9.00 -3.58
C TYR A 134 -4.61 -10.44 -3.98
N ALA A 135 -3.53 -10.69 -4.72
CA ALA A 135 -3.17 -12.03 -5.17
C ALA A 135 -2.71 -12.90 -3.99
N ARG A 136 -3.07 -14.18 -4.04
CA ARG A 136 -2.57 -15.12 -3.06
C ARG A 136 -1.07 -15.36 -3.25
N MET A 137 -0.30 -14.96 -2.26
CA MET A 137 1.14 -15.23 -2.20
C MET A 137 1.48 -15.74 -0.80
N PRO A 138 1.89 -16.99 -0.63
CA PRO A 138 2.30 -17.49 0.69
C PRO A 138 3.43 -16.62 1.25
N CYS A 139 3.14 -15.91 2.33
CA CYS A 139 4.10 -15.08 3.03
C CYS A 139 3.93 -15.20 4.54
N GLU A 140 5.01 -15.03 5.26
CA GLU A 140 5.07 -14.95 6.70
C GLU A 140 5.52 -13.54 7.10
N ALA A 141 4.76 -12.91 7.98
CA ALA A 141 4.99 -11.56 8.46
C ALA A 141 5.18 -11.60 9.97
N ASP A 142 6.39 -11.39 10.45
CA ASP A 142 6.75 -11.48 11.86
C ASP A 142 7.38 -10.20 12.40
N GLY A 143 7.35 -10.02 13.72
CA GLY A 143 8.00 -8.90 14.39
C GLY A 143 7.27 -7.55 14.34
N PHE A 144 5.99 -7.50 13.97
CA PHE A 144 5.19 -6.27 13.92
C PHE A 144 4.72 -5.76 15.30
N ALA A 145 4.92 -6.52 16.36
CA ALA A 145 4.49 -6.13 17.69
C ALA A 145 5.32 -4.98 18.26
N TYR A 146 4.64 -3.95 18.77
CA TYR A 146 5.30 -2.86 19.48
C TYR A 146 5.73 -3.29 20.88
N SER A 147 6.98 -3.01 21.23
CA SER A 147 7.50 -3.22 22.58
C SER A 147 7.26 -1.99 23.44
N GLY A 148 6.71 -2.15 24.64
CA GLY A 148 6.59 -1.09 25.63
C GLY A 148 7.92 -0.50 26.11
N LYS A 149 9.06 -1.03 25.65
CA LYS A 149 10.43 -0.57 26.00
C LYS A 149 10.95 0.51 25.05
N GLY A 150 10.12 1.09 24.18
CA GLY A 150 10.49 2.18 23.26
C GLY A 150 11.35 1.77 22.07
N LYS A 151 11.60 0.48 21.85
CA LYS A 151 12.28 -0.02 20.64
C LYS A 151 11.27 -0.10 19.50
N LEU A 152 11.59 0.52 18.37
CA LEU A 152 10.80 0.40 17.15
C LEU A 152 10.87 -1.03 16.61
N PRO A 153 9.74 -1.60 16.15
CA PRO A 153 9.74 -2.92 15.54
C PRO A 153 10.54 -2.91 14.23
N ARG A 154 11.30 -3.97 14.00
CA ARG A 154 11.94 -4.29 12.73
C ARG A 154 11.37 -5.60 12.23
N PRO A 155 10.20 -5.55 11.57
CA PRO A 155 9.55 -6.76 11.12
C PRO A 155 10.33 -7.42 9.99
N THR A 156 10.09 -8.71 9.84
CA THR A 156 10.53 -9.48 8.68
C THR A 156 9.34 -9.92 7.84
N LEU A 157 9.53 -9.89 6.54
CA LEU A 157 8.55 -10.35 5.57
C LEU A 157 9.21 -11.42 4.69
N THR A 158 8.74 -12.64 4.83
CA THR A 158 9.27 -13.80 4.11
C THR A 158 8.25 -14.28 3.09
N PHE A 159 8.61 -14.31 1.83
CA PHE A 159 7.79 -14.79 0.72
C PHE A 159 8.21 -16.17 0.27
N SER A 160 7.23 -16.99 -0.14
CA SER A 160 7.51 -18.18 -0.90
C SER A 160 8.00 -17.78 -2.32
N ASN A 161 9.10 -18.39 -2.74
CA ASN A 161 9.72 -18.10 -4.05
C ASN A 161 9.67 -19.32 -5.01
N ILE A 162 8.89 -20.32 -4.69
CA ILE A 162 8.81 -21.57 -5.47
C ILE A 162 8.43 -21.31 -6.93
N LEU A 163 7.59 -20.30 -7.18
CA LEU A 163 7.20 -19.88 -8.54
C LEU A 163 8.16 -18.87 -9.16
N GLY A 164 9.18 -18.39 -8.43
CA GLY A 164 10.14 -17.41 -8.92
C GLY A 164 9.58 -16.00 -9.13
N THR A 165 8.37 -15.72 -8.68
CA THR A 165 7.69 -14.42 -8.89
C THR A 165 8.49 -13.27 -8.27
N ILE A 166 8.93 -13.43 -7.02
CA ILE A 166 9.71 -12.38 -6.32
C ILE A 166 11.08 -12.21 -6.99
N THR A 167 11.76 -13.28 -7.35
CA THR A 167 13.03 -13.22 -8.09
C THR A 167 12.87 -12.48 -9.41
N THR A 168 11.77 -12.67 -10.14
CA THR A 168 11.49 -11.93 -11.38
C THR A 168 11.34 -10.44 -11.12
N ILE A 169 10.63 -10.04 -10.06
CA ILE A 169 10.50 -8.64 -9.66
C ILE A 169 11.88 -8.06 -9.30
N LEU A 170 12.68 -8.77 -8.52
CA LEU A 170 14.04 -8.36 -8.15
C LEU A 170 14.93 -8.16 -9.38
N GLN A 171 14.86 -9.07 -10.35
CA GLN A 171 15.63 -8.95 -11.60
C GLN A 171 15.24 -7.69 -12.38
N LYS A 172 13.94 -7.40 -12.51
CA LYS A 172 13.45 -6.18 -13.19
C LYS A 172 13.91 -4.90 -12.48
N VAL A 173 13.79 -4.85 -11.17
CA VAL A 173 14.21 -3.71 -10.34
C VAL A 173 15.72 -3.48 -10.44
N ASN A 174 16.50 -4.56 -10.40
CA ASN A 174 17.97 -4.50 -10.49
C ASN A 174 18.47 -4.12 -11.90
N GLN A 175 17.63 -4.17 -12.94
CA GLN A 175 17.95 -3.60 -14.26
C GLN A 175 17.93 -2.06 -14.24
N THR A 176 17.12 -1.44 -13.38
CA THR A 176 17.07 0.03 -13.23
C THR A 176 18.19 0.52 -12.33
N THR A 177 18.35 -0.09 -11.16
CA THR A 177 19.44 0.22 -10.22
C THR A 177 20.04 -1.08 -9.74
N ALA A 178 21.29 -1.35 -10.14
CA ALA A 178 21.98 -2.58 -9.78
C ALA A 178 22.04 -2.75 -8.25
N PHE A 179 21.72 -3.97 -7.78
CA PHE A 179 21.71 -4.34 -6.36
C PHE A 179 20.74 -3.55 -5.49
N SER A 180 19.71 -2.95 -6.08
CA SER A 180 18.64 -2.25 -5.34
C SER A 180 17.83 -3.20 -4.47
N ASP A 181 17.56 -4.42 -4.96
CA ASP A 181 16.89 -5.51 -4.24
C ASP A 181 15.61 -5.07 -3.48
N LEU A 182 14.84 -4.15 -4.07
CA LEU A 182 13.66 -3.51 -3.47
C LEU A 182 13.96 -2.61 -2.26
N THR A 183 15.20 -2.28 -1.96
CA THR A 183 15.55 -1.42 -0.84
C THR A 183 14.88 -0.04 -0.97
N GLY A 184 14.15 0.37 0.07
CA GLY A 184 13.38 1.62 0.08
C GLY A 184 11.98 1.50 -0.55
N ALA A 185 11.55 0.33 -1.00
CA ALA A 185 10.17 0.10 -1.38
C ALA A 185 9.26 0.23 -0.13
N LYS A 186 8.10 0.86 -0.31
CA LYS A 186 7.14 1.08 0.77
C LYS A 186 6.26 -0.15 0.91
N VAL A 187 6.15 -0.66 2.12
CA VAL A 187 5.28 -1.78 2.48
C VAL A 187 4.17 -1.27 3.37
N ILE A 188 2.92 -1.49 2.98
CA ILE A 188 1.76 -1.16 3.78
C ILE A 188 1.07 -2.46 4.18
N ARG A 189 0.93 -2.67 5.48
CA ARG A 189 0.10 -3.73 6.05
C ARG A 189 -1.25 -3.16 6.43
N ARG A 190 -2.31 -3.73 5.86
CA ARG A 190 -3.71 -3.40 6.15
C ARG A 190 -4.35 -4.57 6.83
N ARG A 191 -5.22 -4.31 7.78
CA ARG A 191 -5.99 -5.34 8.48
C ARG A 191 -7.45 -4.97 8.52
N THR A 192 -8.29 -5.87 8.06
CA THR A 192 -9.74 -5.75 8.13
C THR A 192 -10.36 -7.04 8.63
N LEU A 193 -11.66 -7.06 8.82
CA LEU A 193 -12.39 -8.28 9.18
C LEU A 193 -13.07 -8.85 7.95
N SER A 194 -13.18 -10.17 7.88
CA SER A 194 -13.83 -10.87 6.75
C SER A 194 -15.23 -10.37 6.44
N ARG A 195 -15.98 -9.86 7.44
CA ARG A 195 -17.32 -9.31 7.23
C ARG A 195 -17.39 -8.05 6.38
N PHE A 196 -16.29 -7.28 6.33
CA PHE A 196 -16.25 -6.01 5.60
C PHE A 196 -15.77 -6.15 4.16
N LEU A 197 -15.29 -7.35 3.78
CA LEU A 197 -14.79 -7.61 2.44
C LEU A 197 -15.86 -7.40 1.37
N ASP A 198 -15.39 -7.09 0.16
CA ASP A 198 -16.22 -6.95 -1.02
C ASP A 198 -17.05 -8.24 -1.28
N ALA A 199 -18.26 -8.09 -1.75
CA ALA A 199 -19.20 -9.19 -1.93
C ALA A 199 -18.67 -10.32 -2.85
N VAL A 200 -17.81 -9.96 -3.81
CA VAL A 200 -17.19 -10.92 -4.75
C VAL A 200 -16.37 -12.02 -4.07
N ASN A 201 -15.93 -11.79 -2.83
CA ASN A 201 -15.17 -12.79 -2.04
C ASN A 201 -16.05 -13.95 -1.54
N PHE A 202 -17.35 -13.86 -1.68
CA PHE A 202 -18.31 -14.84 -1.12
C PHE A 202 -19.07 -15.56 -2.22
N PRO A 203 -19.62 -16.75 -1.93
CA PRO A 203 -20.45 -17.49 -2.86
C PRO A 203 -21.59 -16.62 -3.41
N SER A 204 -21.85 -16.74 -4.72
CA SER A 204 -22.85 -15.96 -5.45
C SER A 204 -22.68 -14.44 -5.34
N SER A 205 -21.49 -13.96 -4.97
CA SER A 205 -21.20 -12.53 -4.73
C SER A 205 -22.13 -11.88 -3.70
N ILE A 206 -22.51 -12.65 -2.68
CA ILE A 206 -23.36 -12.18 -1.57
C ILE A 206 -22.56 -12.29 -0.28
N ASN A 207 -22.29 -11.14 0.37
CA ASN A 207 -21.64 -11.15 1.67
C ASN A 207 -22.65 -11.61 2.75
N PRO A 208 -22.43 -12.75 3.41
CA PRO A 208 -23.38 -13.30 4.39
C PRO A 208 -23.46 -12.48 5.68
N TYR A 209 -22.56 -11.53 5.87
CA TYR A 209 -22.45 -10.69 7.08
C TYR A 209 -23.08 -9.31 6.91
N GLY A 210 -23.65 -9.01 5.73
CA GLY A 210 -24.28 -7.73 5.41
C GLY A 210 -23.58 -6.95 4.31
N THR A 211 -23.81 -5.64 4.26
CA THR A 211 -23.21 -4.78 3.25
C THR A 211 -21.69 -4.67 3.47
N PRO A 212 -20.87 -4.83 2.42
CA PRO A 212 -19.45 -4.55 2.48
C PRO A 212 -19.18 -3.11 2.94
N ASP A 213 -18.12 -2.92 3.71
CA ASP A 213 -17.73 -1.59 4.18
C ASP A 213 -16.24 -1.35 3.91
N PRO A 214 -15.89 -0.71 2.77
CA PRO A 214 -14.51 -0.48 2.37
C PRO A 214 -13.75 0.50 3.26
N SER A 215 -14.44 1.23 4.16
CA SER A 215 -13.81 2.16 5.10
C SER A 215 -13.43 1.51 6.43
N SER A 216 -13.90 0.28 6.69
CA SER A 216 -13.70 -0.41 7.96
C SER A 216 -12.39 -1.21 7.96
N GLU A 217 -11.28 -0.52 8.22
CA GLU A 217 -9.96 -1.14 8.42
C GLU A 217 -9.34 -0.69 9.75
N LEU A 218 -8.43 -1.52 10.29
CA LEU A 218 -7.58 -1.11 11.42
C LEU A 218 -6.53 -0.11 10.92
N PRO A 219 -5.92 0.68 11.82
CA PRO A 219 -4.87 1.61 11.43
C PRO A 219 -3.80 0.93 10.57
N GLN A 220 -3.47 1.56 9.44
CA GLN A 220 -2.46 1.06 8.51
C GLN A 220 -1.08 1.11 9.15
N GLU A 221 -0.29 0.10 8.91
CA GLU A 221 1.10 0.04 9.34
C GLU A 221 2.01 0.21 8.12
N ILE A 222 2.84 1.25 8.14
CA ILE A 222 3.71 1.63 7.03
C ILE A 222 5.16 1.38 7.39
N TYR A 223 5.82 0.58 6.58
CA TYR A 223 7.23 0.24 6.67
C TYR A 223 7.93 0.44 5.33
N PHE A 224 9.26 0.34 5.34
CA PHE A 224 10.09 0.34 4.15
C PHE A 224 10.99 -0.88 4.17
N ILE A 225 11.29 -1.44 3.01
CA ILE A 225 12.27 -2.51 2.89
C ILE A 225 13.65 -1.91 3.15
N GLU A 226 14.33 -2.35 4.20
CA GLU A 226 15.69 -1.93 4.53
C GLU A 226 16.70 -2.73 3.73
N ARG A 227 16.53 -4.04 3.70
CA ARG A 227 17.43 -4.94 2.97
C ARG A 227 16.79 -6.30 2.68
N LYS A 228 17.30 -6.96 1.65
CA LYS A 228 17.07 -8.38 1.41
C LYS A 228 18.01 -9.18 2.33
N VAL A 229 17.45 -10.04 3.17
CA VAL A 229 18.20 -10.86 4.13
C VAL A 229 18.65 -12.14 3.46
N THR A 230 17.74 -12.81 2.76
CA THR A 230 17.99 -14.10 2.12
C THR A 230 17.20 -14.17 0.82
N GLU A 231 17.81 -14.78 -0.20
CA GLU A 231 17.13 -15.19 -1.42
C GLU A 231 17.65 -16.57 -1.80
N ASN A 232 16.72 -17.51 -1.94
CA ASN A 232 17.00 -18.84 -2.47
C ASN A 232 15.80 -19.30 -3.30
N ARG A 233 15.82 -20.57 -3.73
CA ARG A 233 14.76 -21.15 -4.55
C ARG A 233 13.41 -21.20 -3.82
N ASP A 234 13.41 -21.37 -2.51
CA ASP A 234 12.22 -21.64 -1.73
C ASP A 234 11.63 -20.37 -1.12
N ILE A 235 12.47 -19.45 -0.67
CA ILE A 235 12.06 -18.23 0.03
C ILE A 235 12.89 -17.00 -0.36
N VAL A 236 12.27 -15.83 -0.26
CA VAL A 236 12.94 -14.52 -0.21
C VAL A 236 12.49 -13.81 1.06
N GLN A 237 13.44 -13.33 1.85
CA GLN A 237 13.19 -12.65 3.12
C GLN A 237 13.71 -11.22 3.07
N PHE A 238 12.86 -10.30 3.51
CA PHE A 238 13.19 -8.88 3.67
C PHE A 238 13.08 -8.45 5.13
N GLU A 239 13.98 -7.59 5.55
CA GLU A 239 13.89 -6.84 6.79
C GLU A 239 13.23 -5.49 6.52
N LEU A 240 12.25 -5.14 7.36
CA LEU A 240 11.49 -3.91 7.25
C LEU A 240 11.89 -2.93 8.35
N VAL A 241 11.76 -1.65 8.05
CA VAL A 241 12.08 -0.57 8.97
C VAL A 241 10.97 0.49 8.95
N SER A 242 10.70 1.09 10.11
CA SER A 242 9.76 2.22 10.18
C SER A 242 10.37 3.49 9.58
N THR A 243 9.52 4.43 9.17
CA THR A 243 9.95 5.73 8.63
C THR A 243 10.91 6.48 9.55
N PHE A 244 10.76 6.34 10.88
CA PHE A 244 11.59 7.05 11.85
C PHE A 244 13.00 6.46 12.01
N ASP A 245 13.23 5.24 11.56
CA ASP A 245 14.52 4.54 11.66
C ASP A 245 15.27 4.50 10.31
N LEU A 246 14.74 5.15 9.27
CA LEU A 246 15.41 5.26 7.98
C LEU A 246 16.65 6.15 8.07
N ILE A 247 17.73 5.76 7.39
CA ILE A 247 18.96 6.53 7.30
C ILE A 247 18.67 7.93 6.75
N GLY A 248 19.13 8.96 7.47
CA GLY A 248 18.95 10.37 7.10
C GLY A 248 17.73 11.06 7.70
N ILE A 249 16.90 10.35 8.47
CA ILE A 249 15.82 10.97 9.23
C ILE A 249 16.28 11.19 10.67
N GLY A 250 16.55 12.45 11.01
CA GLY A 250 16.86 12.86 12.39
C GLY A 250 15.58 13.29 13.12
N ALA A 251 15.39 12.78 14.32
CA ALA A 251 14.36 13.27 15.25
C ALA A 251 15.03 13.60 16.60
N PRO A 252 14.97 14.86 17.05
CA PRO A 252 14.27 16.01 16.46
C PRO A 252 15.01 16.57 15.21
N LYS A 253 14.24 17.11 14.29
CA LYS A 253 14.75 17.70 13.03
C LYS A 253 15.65 18.94 13.24
N LYS A 254 15.49 19.62 14.37
CA LYS A 254 16.30 20.76 14.80
C LYS A 254 16.95 20.46 16.14
N LEU A 255 18.25 20.73 16.24
CA LEU A 255 18.94 20.80 17.51
C LEU A 255 18.58 22.12 18.23
N VAL A 256 18.46 22.05 19.56
CA VAL A 256 18.27 23.23 20.37
C VAL A 256 19.61 23.96 20.47
N THR A 257 19.78 25.01 19.68
CA THR A 257 21.00 25.84 19.64
C THR A 257 20.72 27.24 20.13
N ARG A 258 21.73 27.98 20.60
CA ARG A 258 21.57 29.38 21.00
C ARG A 258 21.13 30.31 19.87
N ALA A 259 21.38 29.95 18.63
CA ALA A 259 20.92 30.72 17.47
C ALA A 259 19.39 30.71 17.35
N ASP A 260 18.78 29.55 17.61
CA ASP A 260 17.31 29.40 17.57
C ASP A 260 16.64 29.69 18.93
N PHE A 261 17.36 29.46 20.02
CA PHE A 261 16.89 29.63 21.40
C PHE A 261 17.94 30.36 22.25
N PRO A 262 17.96 31.70 22.25
CA PRO A 262 19.01 32.51 22.88
C PRO A 262 19.24 32.24 24.38
N LEU A 263 18.21 31.76 25.08
CA LEU A 263 18.27 31.52 26.54
C LEU A 263 18.74 30.11 26.90
N VAL A 264 19.00 29.22 25.91
CA VAL A 264 19.48 27.86 26.18
C VAL A 264 20.89 27.88 26.78
N GLY A 265 21.01 27.26 27.95
CA GLY A 265 22.25 27.16 28.70
C GLY A 265 22.71 28.46 29.39
N THR A 266 21.87 29.47 29.49
CA THR A 266 22.08 30.60 30.42
C THR A 266 21.53 30.22 31.79
N LEU A 267 22.44 30.06 32.77
CA LEU A 267 22.03 30.04 34.18
C LEU A 267 21.52 31.43 34.53
N GLN A 268 20.24 31.58 34.79
CA GLN A 268 19.74 32.75 35.49
C GLN A 268 20.11 32.55 36.97
N ASN A 269 21.07 33.30 37.47
CA ASN A 269 21.26 33.45 38.90
C ASN A 269 20.05 34.20 39.44
N PHE A 270 19.21 33.52 40.20
CA PHE A 270 18.22 34.14 41.08
C PHE A 270 18.85 34.47 42.40
#